data_e7378e37ed9dcba4c593ad0afab0cd9b
#
_entry.id   e7378e37ed9dcba4c593ad0afab0cd9b
#
_cell.length_a   1.000
_cell.length_b   1.000
_cell.length_c   1.000
_cell.angle_alpha   90.00
_cell.angle_beta   90.00
_cell.angle_gamma   90.00
#
_symmetry.space_group_name_H-M   'P 1'
#
loop_
_entity.id
_entity.type
_entity.pdbx_description
1 polymer ?
#
loop_
_entity_poly.entity_id
_entity_poly.type
_entity_poly.pdbx_seq_one_letter_code
_entity_poly.pdbx_strand_id
1 'polypeptide(L)'
;MTADMSLTDLEQHWGIRSRGNLIALPETGASMFRWSHDNEPGDFKFRPVRHNHYLLSLILQPMQAKAWAGRRQVWSGPIAKHTVRIVHPDEENRWLSPGSFDLLHIMIPRTTIAAMCGHEADDGAHTVRFNDPLYSPDEMICQIGRQMLSIIDQDGPFVKDIADGLCHALIAYILRRYVMGTGQMTAGVSSRAQMRRVLDMVAANLAKEISLEQMAEAAGMSPFHFSREFRKSVGTSPHRYIVERRIDRAKKLLGEHNLSILEVSLDCGFKDASHFSRVFRSLVGMTPRDYRVAN
;
A
#
# COMPACT_ATOMS: atom_id res chain seq x y z
N MET A 1 -11.74 5.66 -26.46
CA MET A 1 -11.07 4.66 -27.32
C MET A 1 -9.70 4.40 -26.71
N THR A 2 -9.60 3.43 -25.82
CA THR A 2 -8.34 2.95 -25.24
C THR A 2 -7.92 1.75 -26.08
N ALA A 3 -6.92 1.95 -26.96
CA ALA A 3 -6.37 0.87 -27.76
C ALA A 3 -5.77 -0.19 -26.83
N ASP A 4 -6.23 -1.44 -27.00
CA ASP A 4 -5.51 -2.59 -26.49
C ASP A 4 -4.13 -2.58 -27.14
N MET A 5 -3.10 -2.27 -26.36
CA MET A 5 -1.73 -2.27 -26.87
C MET A 5 -1.32 -3.70 -27.19
N SER A 6 -0.98 -3.95 -28.45
CA SER A 6 -0.44 -5.24 -28.87
C SER A 6 0.96 -5.48 -28.26
N LEU A 7 1.42 -6.73 -28.23
CA LEU A 7 2.78 -7.05 -27.80
C LEU A 7 3.82 -6.26 -28.59
N THR A 8 3.61 -6.10 -29.90
CA THR A 8 4.48 -5.32 -30.80
C THR A 8 4.55 -3.85 -30.37
N ASP A 9 3.43 -3.26 -29.93
CA ASP A 9 3.41 -1.89 -29.42
C ASP A 9 4.20 -1.77 -28.11
N LEU A 10 4.09 -2.76 -27.22
CA LEU A 10 4.86 -2.82 -25.98
C LEU A 10 6.35 -3.00 -26.25
N GLU A 11 6.73 -3.89 -27.16
CA GLU A 11 8.13 -4.11 -27.57
C GLU A 11 8.75 -2.85 -28.17
N GLN A 12 8.03 -2.18 -29.07
CA GLN A 12 8.49 -0.91 -29.65
C GLN A 12 8.57 0.20 -28.59
N HIS A 13 7.60 0.25 -27.70
CA HIS A 13 7.56 1.28 -26.65
C HIS A 13 8.69 1.13 -25.64
N TRP A 14 9.03 -0.10 -25.28
CA TRP A 14 10.08 -0.38 -24.29
C TRP A 14 11.45 -0.66 -24.93
N GLY A 15 11.50 -0.87 -26.25
CA GLY A 15 12.74 -1.15 -26.97
C GLY A 15 13.34 -2.53 -26.60
N ILE A 16 12.52 -3.46 -26.13
CA ILE A 16 12.90 -4.80 -25.70
C ILE A 16 11.99 -5.80 -26.38
N ARG A 17 12.57 -6.93 -26.80
CA ARG A 17 11.77 -8.07 -27.30
C ARG A 17 11.35 -8.96 -26.14
N SER A 18 10.11 -9.41 -26.17
CA SER A 18 9.65 -10.45 -25.26
C SER A 18 10.39 -11.76 -25.50
N ARG A 19 10.63 -12.53 -24.45
CA ARG A 19 11.18 -13.88 -24.58
C ARG A 19 10.00 -14.87 -24.50
N GLY A 20 9.63 -15.46 -25.65
CA GLY A 20 8.46 -16.34 -25.74
C GLY A 20 7.20 -15.66 -26.29
N ASN A 21 6.16 -16.44 -26.44
CA ASN A 21 4.90 -15.99 -27.02
C ASN A 21 4.05 -15.20 -26.00
N LEU A 22 3.35 -14.19 -26.48
CA LEU A 22 2.24 -13.60 -25.76
C LEU A 22 1.12 -14.65 -25.65
N ILE A 23 0.69 -14.99 -24.44
CA ILE A 23 -0.53 -15.76 -24.26
C ILE A 23 -1.65 -14.80 -23.86
N ALA A 24 -2.62 -14.64 -24.75
CA ALA A 24 -3.90 -14.02 -24.45
C ALA A 24 -4.84 -15.09 -23.90
N LEU A 25 -5.43 -14.81 -22.75
CA LEU A 25 -6.29 -15.73 -21.99
C LEU A 25 -7.76 -15.35 -22.26
N PRO A 26 -8.53 -16.21 -22.96
CA PRO A 26 -9.84 -15.81 -23.49
C PRO A 26 -10.90 -15.57 -22.40
N GLU A 27 -10.88 -16.35 -21.32
CA GLU A 27 -11.90 -16.26 -20.25
C GLU A 27 -11.64 -15.08 -19.32
N THR A 28 -10.39 -14.89 -18.90
CA THR A 28 -10.02 -13.76 -18.02
C THR A 28 -9.73 -12.49 -18.80
N GLY A 29 -9.53 -12.56 -20.11
CA GLY A 29 -9.05 -11.43 -20.92
C GLY A 29 -7.64 -10.98 -20.56
N ALA A 30 -6.96 -11.68 -19.65
CA ALA A 30 -5.61 -11.34 -19.25
C ALA A 30 -4.60 -11.71 -20.34
N SER A 31 -3.44 -11.08 -20.28
CA SER A 31 -2.32 -11.39 -21.15
C SER A 31 -1.07 -11.59 -20.32
N MET A 32 -0.26 -12.59 -20.64
CA MET A 32 1.01 -12.81 -19.97
C MET A 32 2.18 -12.87 -20.94
N PHE A 33 3.32 -12.38 -20.50
CA PHE A 33 4.55 -12.35 -21.28
C PHE A 33 5.77 -12.28 -20.40
N ARG A 34 6.87 -12.86 -20.85
CA ARG A 34 8.16 -12.85 -20.17
C ARG A 34 9.08 -11.84 -20.82
N TRP A 35 9.69 -11.01 -20.00
CA TRP A 35 10.72 -10.08 -20.41
C TRP A 35 12.06 -10.53 -19.86
N SER A 36 13.07 -10.62 -20.70
CA SER A 36 14.42 -10.85 -20.23
C SER A 36 15.41 -10.02 -21.02
N HIS A 37 16.46 -9.61 -20.34
CA HIS A 37 17.59 -8.93 -20.92
C HIS A 37 18.86 -9.49 -20.30
N ASP A 38 19.79 -9.94 -21.16
CA ASP A 38 21.05 -10.51 -20.77
C ASP A 38 22.20 -9.53 -21.09
N ASN A 39 22.86 -9.03 -20.06
CA ASN A 39 24.24 -8.52 -20.01
C ASN A 39 24.74 -7.46 -21.03
N GLU A 40 23.93 -6.67 -21.69
CA GLU A 40 24.45 -5.44 -22.30
C GLU A 40 24.41 -4.30 -21.28
N PRO A 41 25.53 -3.55 -21.12
CA PRO A 41 25.51 -2.36 -20.28
C PRO A 41 24.64 -1.28 -20.91
N GLY A 42 23.45 -1.11 -20.36
CA GLY A 42 22.49 -0.10 -20.80
C GLY A 42 21.45 0.19 -19.74
N ASP A 43 21.14 1.45 -19.58
CA ASP A 43 20.04 1.87 -18.74
C ASP A 43 18.71 1.61 -19.45
N PHE A 44 18.01 0.51 -19.12
CA PHE A 44 16.66 0.29 -19.61
C PHE A 44 15.69 1.23 -18.91
N LYS A 45 15.10 2.13 -19.69
CA LYS A 45 14.09 3.09 -19.24
C LYS A 45 12.74 2.65 -19.77
N PHE A 46 11.92 2.06 -18.93
CA PHE A 46 10.52 1.83 -19.25
C PHE A 46 9.76 3.16 -19.20
N ARG A 47 9.27 3.59 -20.36
CA ARG A 47 8.42 4.78 -20.44
C ARG A 47 7.07 4.49 -19.80
N PRO A 48 6.45 5.49 -19.15
CA PRO A 48 5.13 5.29 -18.57
C PRO A 48 4.11 4.98 -19.66
N VAL A 49 3.38 3.89 -19.47
CA VAL A 49 2.23 3.52 -20.30
C VAL A 49 0.99 3.69 -19.45
N ARG A 50 0.05 4.50 -19.91
CA ARG A 50 -1.30 4.49 -19.36
C ARG A 50 -2.07 3.37 -20.06
N HIS A 51 -2.40 2.35 -19.34
CA HIS A 51 -3.18 1.21 -19.83
C HIS A 51 -4.38 0.94 -18.93
N ASN A 52 -5.39 0.30 -19.47
CA ASN A 52 -6.61 -0.06 -18.73
C ASN A 52 -6.50 -1.43 -18.03
N HIS A 53 -5.28 -1.80 -17.60
CA HIS A 53 -4.97 -3.09 -17.01
C HIS A 53 -4.23 -2.92 -15.69
N TYR A 54 -4.44 -3.84 -14.77
CA TYR A 54 -3.52 -4.04 -13.65
C TYR A 54 -2.31 -4.81 -14.16
N LEU A 55 -1.12 -4.40 -13.75
CA LEU A 55 0.10 -5.10 -14.12
C LEU A 55 0.67 -5.80 -12.88
N LEU A 56 0.66 -7.13 -12.89
CA LEU A 56 1.38 -7.94 -11.93
C LEU A 56 2.75 -8.28 -12.50
N SER A 57 3.80 -7.93 -11.78
CA SER A 57 5.20 -8.26 -12.12
C SER A 57 5.73 -9.28 -11.15
N LEU A 58 6.21 -10.41 -11.64
CA LEU A 58 6.94 -11.42 -10.88
C LEU A 58 8.40 -11.41 -11.31
N ILE A 59 9.31 -11.19 -10.36
CA ILE A 59 10.74 -11.14 -10.61
C ILE A 59 11.34 -12.55 -10.60
N LEU A 60 11.93 -12.97 -11.70
CA LEU A 60 12.43 -14.33 -11.91
C LEU A 60 13.92 -14.47 -11.60
N GLN A 61 14.70 -13.39 -11.71
CA GLN A 61 16.09 -13.34 -11.27
C GLN A 61 16.39 -12.07 -10.47
N PRO A 62 17.39 -12.09 -9.58
CA PRO A 62 17.78 -10.88 -8.87
C PRO A 62 18.23 -9.79 -9.83
N MET A 63 17.84 -8.55 -9.53
CA MET A 63 18.15 -7.41 -10.38
C MET A 63 18.31 -6.12 -9.57
N GLN A 64 18.84 -5.08 -10.20
CA GLN A 64 18.86 -3.72 -9.67
C GLN A 64 17.77 -2.90 -10.36
N ALA A 65 17.02 -2.11 -9.61
CA ALA A 65 16.07 -1.21 -10.23
C ALA A 65 15.81 0.06 -9.42
N LYS A 66 15.35 1.07 -10.14
CA LYS A 66 14.66 2.24 -9.59
C LYS A 66 13.26 2.26 -10.17
N ALA A 67 12.25 2.48 -9.33
CA ALA A 67 10.86 2.53 -9.77
C ALA A 67 10.16 3.78 -9.22
N TRP A 68 9.24 4.33 -10.02
CA TRP A 68 8.45 5.51 -9.68
C TRP A 68 6.97 5.25 -9.91
N ALA A 69 6.16 5.84 -9.03
CA ALA A 69 4.71 6.00 -9.19
C ALA A 69 4.45 7.50 -9.41
N GLY A 70 4.14 7.89 -10.63
CA GLY A 70 4.12 9.28 -11.05
C GLY A 70 5.50 9.96 -10.82
N ARG A 71 5.50 11.03 -10.02
CA ARG A 71 6.73 11.76 -9.68
C ARG A 71 7.47 11.19 -8.46
N ARG A 72 6.85 10.30 -7.68
CA ARG A 72 7.40 9.76 -6.45
C ARG A 72 8.22 8.50 -6.73
N GLN A 73 9.49 8.48 -6.34
CA GLN A 73 10.28 7.26 -6.34
C GLN A 73 9.77 6.33 -5.23
N VAL A 74 9.37 5.12 -5.61
CA VAL A 74 8.82 4.10 -4.70
C VAL A 74 9.82 3.00 -4.37
N TRP A 75 10.83 2.82 -5.22
CA TRP A 75 11.90 1.84 -5.02
C TRP A 75 13.25 2.35 -5.54
N SER A 76 14.33 1.94 -4.88
CA SER A 76 15.70 2.09 -5.36
C SER A 76 16.59 1.05 -4.69
N GLY A 77 17.24 0.21 -5.48
CA GLY A 77 18.18 -0.79 -5.00
C GLY A 77 17.95 -2.18 -5.56
N PRO A 78 18.52 -3.21 -4.89
CA PRO A 78 18.40 -4.59 -5.31
C PRO A 78 16.97 -5.10 -5.13
N ILE A 79 16.50 -5.90 -6.09
CA ILE A 79 15.26 -6.64 -6.03
C ILE A 79 15.60 -8.13 -6.05
N ALA A 80 15.11 -8.87 -5.06
CA ALA A 80 15.33 -10.30 -4.98
C ALA A 80 14.44 -11.06 -5.97
N LYS A 81 14.87 -12.23 -6.41
CA LYS A 81 14.01 -13.15 -7.15
C LYS A 81 12.79 -13.56 -6.30
N HIS A 82 11.72 -13.95 -6.98
CA HIS A 82 10.46 -14.38 -6.37
C HIS A 82 9.77 -13.28 -5.54
N THR A 83 9.98 -12.05 -5.92
CA THR A 83 9.26 -10.90 -5.39
C THR A 83 8.25 -10.39 -6.41
N VAL A 84 7.24 -9.70 -5.92
CA VAL A 84 6.09 -9.28 -6.74
C VAL A 84 5.80 -7.80 -6.59
N ARG A 85 5.19 -7.22 -7.62
CA ARG A 85 4.67 -5.87 -7.63
C ARG A 85 3.33 -5.83 -8.34
N ILE A 86 2.40 -5.02 -7.85
CA ILE A 86 1.10 -4.76 -8.46
C ILE A 86 1.00 -3.28 -8.80
N VAL A 87 0.85 -2.96 -10.09
CA VAL A 87 0.70 -1.60 -10.58
C VAL A 87 -0.73 -1.36 -11.04
N HIS A 88 -1.30 -0.23 -10.67
CA HIS A 88 -2.67 0.15 -11.00
C HIS A 88 -2.79 0.71 -12.43
N PRO A 89 -3.96 0.56 -13.08
CA PRO A 89 -4.20 1.07 -14.44
C PRO A 89 -3.96 2.58 -14.58
N ASP A 90 -4.31 3.35 -13.55
CA ASP A 90 -4.22 4.81 -13.57
C ASP A 90 -2.87 5.33 -13.07
N GLU A 91 -1.96 4.43 -12.69
CA GLU A 91 -0.66 4.79 -12.15
C GLU A 91 0.35 4.96 -13.27
N GLU A 92 0.91 6.15 -13.38
CA GLU A 92 2.06 6.39 -14.25
C GLU A 92 3.28 5.68 -13.67
N ASN A 93 3.51 4.44 -14.10
CA ASN A 93 4.62 3.62 -13.66
C ASN A 93 5.84 3.86 -14.56
N ARG A 94 6.96 4.21 -13.96
CA ARG A 94 8.26 4.33 -14.62
C ARG A 94 9.27 3.44 -13.92
N TRP A 95 10.12 2.82 -14.70
CA TRP A 95 11.09 1.86 -14.20
C TRP A 95 12.42 1.99 -14.95
N LEU A 96 13.52 1.78 -14.23
CA LEU A 96 14.89 1.82 -14.75
C LEU A 96 15.66 0.62 -14.19
N SER A 97 16.29 -0.18 -15.05
CA SER A 97 17.24 -1.23 -14.65
C SER A 97 18.60 -0.99 -15.33
N PRO A 98 19.65 -0.91 -14.54
CA PRO A 98 21.01 -0.74 -15.08
C PRO A 98 21.71 -2.10 -15.36
N GLY A 99 20.99 -3.13 -15.70
CA GLY A 99 21.61 -4.44 -15.95
C GLY A 99 20.62 -5.51 -16.36
N SER A 100 21.05 -6.78 -16.28
CA SER A 100 20.24 -7.92 -16.65
C SER A 100 18.99 -8.03 -15.77
N PHE A 101 17.90 -8.49 -16.36
CA PHE A 101 16.66 -8.79 -15.67
C PHE A 101 15.93 -9.94 -16.35
N ASP A 102 15.09 -10.63 -15.59
CA ASP A 102 14.13 -11.62 -16.07
C ASP A 102 12.87 -11.52 -15.20
N LEU A 103 11.74 -11.31 -15.84
CA LEU A 103 10.47 -11.11 -15.15
C LEU A 103 9.28 -11.59 -15.98
N LEU A 104 8.24 -12.02 -15.30
CA LEU A 104 6.94 -12.32 -15.87
C LEU A 104 5.99 -11.17 -15.58
N HIS A 105 5.36 -10.66 -16.64
CA HIS A 105 4.26 -9.71 -16.55
C HIS A 105 2.94 -10.41 -16.85
N ILE A 106 1.93 -10.12 -16.04
CA ILE A 106 0.55 -10.52 -16.25
C ILE A 106 -0.28 -9.25 -16.24
N MET A 107 -0.87 -8.92 -17.38
CA MET A 107 -1.78 -7.79 -17.54
C MET A 107 -3.20 -8.27 -17.37
N ILE A 108 -3.91 -7.73 -16.38
CA ILE A 108 -5.28 -8.14 -16.03
C ILE A 108 -6.21 -6.97 -16.31
N PRO A 109 -7.22 -7.12 -17.19
CA PRO A 109 -8.16 -6.05 -17.50
C PRO A 109 -8.87 -5.54 -16.25
N ARG A 110 -9.13 -4.25 -16.19
CA ARG A 110 -9.92 -3.63 -15.12
C ARG A 110 -11.32 -4.27 -15.02
N THR A 111 -11.92 -4.57 -16.18
CA THR A 111 -13.23 -5.21 -16.27
C THR A 111 -13.27 -6.58 -15.61
N THR A 112 -12.22 -7.38 -15.75
CA THR A 112 -12.11 -8.71 -15.12
C THR A 112 -12.06 -8.59 -13.61
N ILE A 113 -11.26 -7.66 -13.09
CA ILE A 113 -11.19 -7.40 -11.64
C ILE A 113 -12.55 -6.91 -11.12
N ALA A 114 -13.21 -5.99 -11.84
CA ALA A 114 -14.52 -5.47 -11.47
C ALA A 114 -15.57 -6.58 -11.44
N ALA A 115 -15.64 -7.41 -12.49
CA ALA A 115 -16.58 -8.54 -12.58
C ALA A 115 -16.38 -9.55 -11.44
N MET A 116 -15.14 -9.89 -11.10
CA MET A 116 -14.85 -10.80 -9.98
C MET A 116 -15.21 -10.19 -8.60
N CYS A 117 -15.33 -8.87 -8.52
CA CYS A 117 -15.81 -8.17 -7.32
C CYS A 117 -17.33 -7.96 -7.31
N GLY A 118 -18.06 -8.43 -8.32
CA GLY A 118 -19.52 -8.27 -8.44
C GLY A 118 -19.96 -6.87 -8.88
N HIS A 119 -19.08 -6.10 -9.51
CA HIS A 119 -19.41 -4.79 -10.10
C HIS A 119 -19.75 -4.93 -11.59
N GLU A 120 -20.74 -4.19 -12.06
CA GLU A 120 -21.04 -4.13 -13.49
C GLU A 120 -19.91 -3.44 -14.25
N ALA A 121 -19.60 -3.95 -15.44
CA ALA A 121 -18.40 -3.59 -16.20
C ALA A 121 -18.36 -2.13 -16.71
N ASP A 122 -19.46 -1.38 -16.61
CA ASP A 122 -19.64 -0.06 -17.23
C ASP A 122 -19.49 1.11 -16.24
N ASP A 123 -19.26 0.84 -14.97
CA ASP A 123 -19.12 1.88 -13.96
C ASP A 123 -17.65 2.27 -13.77
N GLY A 124 -17.15 3.13 -14.65
CA GLY A 124 -15.78 3.66 -14.64
C GLY A 124 -15.35 4.34 -13.32
N ALA A 125 -16.24 4.37 -12.33
CA ALA A 125 -16.02 4.94 -11.00
C ALA A 125 -15.36 3.98 -10.00
N HIS A 126 -15.45 2.65 -10.20
CA HIS A 126 -14.97 1.67 -9.21
C HIS A 126 -13.65 1.01 -9.63
N THR A 127 -12.55 1.72 -9.43
CA THR A 127 -11.21 1.12 -9.52
C THR A 127 -10.91 0.38 -8.22
N VAL A 128 -10.81 -0.95 -8.31
CA VAL A 128 -10.34 -1.76 -7.18
C VAL A 128 -8.89 -1.38 -6.87
N ARG A 129 -8.63 -1.00 -5.65
CA ARG A 129 -7.28 -0.62 -5.21
C ARG A 129 -6.59 -1.78 -4.51
N PHE A 130 -5.39 -2.08 -4.96
CA PHE A 130 -4.51 -3.06 -4.31
C PHE A 130 -3.46 -2.36 -3.45
N ASN A 131 -3.07 -3.01 -2.38
CA ASN A 131 -1.87 -2.65 -1.64
C ASN A 131 -0.68 -3.26 -2.39
N ASP A 132 0.08 -2.43 -3.12
CA ASP A 132 1.25 -2.90 -3.86
C ASP A 132 2.28 -3.52 -2.89
N PRO A 133 2.65 -4.80 -3.05
CA PRO A 133 3.65 -5.46 -2.22
C PRO A 133 5.05 -4.87 -2.35
N LEU A 134 5.32 -4.02 -3.35
CA LEU A 134 6.59 -3.33 -3.57
C LEU A 134 7.79 -4.28 -3.48
N TYR A 135 7.81 -5.28 -4.35
CA TYR A 135 8.88 -6.29 -4.42
C TYR A 135 9.06 -7.11 -3.14
N SER A 136 7.99 -7.33 -2.39
CA SER A 136 7.99 -8.32 -1.30
C SER A 136 7.79 -9.74 -1.85
N PRO A 137 8.34 -10.77 -1.20
CA PRO A 137 8.12 -12.15 -1.62
C PRO A 137 6.67 -12.59 -1.34
N ASP A 138 6.10 -13.35 -2.28
CA ASP A 138 4.81 -14.01 -2.13
C ASP A 138 4.87 -15.42 -2.75
N GLU A 139 4.91 -16.42 -1.90
CA GLU A 139 5.12 -17.82 -2.33
C GLU A 139 3.98 -18.33 -3.21
N MET A 140 2.72 -17.96 -2.92
CA MET A 140 1.56 -18.41 -3.72
C MET A 140 1.61 -17.82 -5.14
N ILE A 141 1.87 -16.52 -5.26
CA ILE A 141 2.03 -15.87 -6.58
C ILE A 141 3.20 -16.50 -7.33
N CYS A 142 4.32 -16.77 -6.63
CA CYS A 142 5.50 -17.39 -7.23
C CYS A 142 5.22 -18.81 -7.72
N GLN A 143 4.47 -19.62 -6.97
CA GLN A 143 4.09 -20.96 -7.39
C GLN A 143 3.20 -20.95 -8.62
N ILE A 144 2.13 -20.13 -8.62
CA ILE A 144 1.24 -19.98 -9.77
C ILE A 144 2.01 -19.45 -10.98
N GLY A 145 2.83 -18.42 -10.79
CA GLY A 145 3.66 -17.85 -11.88
C GLY A 145 4.63 -18.84 -12.49
N ARG A 146 5.26 -19.74 -11.69
CA ARG A 146 6.10 -20.82 -12.21
C ARG A 146 5.31 -21.83 -13.04
N GLN A 147 4.10 -22.18 -12.64
CA GLN A 147 3.23 -23.05 -13.41
C GLN A 147 2.84 -22.38 -14.74
N MET A 148 2.48 -21.10 -14.72
CA MET A 148 2.19 -20.34 -15.93
C MET A 148 3.39 -20.27 -16.87
N LEU A 149 4.60 -20.04 -16.34
CA LEU A 149 5.83 -20.06 -17.14
C LEU A 149 6.13 -21.42 -17.75
N SER A 150 5.81 -22.52 -17.07
CA SER A 150 6.05 -23.86 -17.60
C SER A 150 5.17 -24.20 -18.81
N ILE A 151 4.13 -23.46 -19.07
CA ILE A 151 3.19 -23.68 -20.17
C ILE A 151 3.19 -22.57 -21.23
N ILE A 152 3.91 -21.46 -20.98
CA ILE A 152 3.91 -20.28 -21.87
C ILE A 152 4.42 -20.60 -23.29
N ASP A 153 5.36 -21.51 -23.39
CA ASP A 153 6.00 -21.92 -24.65
C ASP A 153 5.47 -23.27 -25.16
N GLN A 154 4.39 -23.80 -24.56
CA GLN A 154 3.80 -25.07 -24.98
C GLN A 154 2.67 -24.84 -25.98
N ASP A 155 2.63 -25.64 -27.02
CA ASP A 155 1.51 -25.75 -27.95
C ASP A 155 0.71 -27.01 -27.63
N GLY A 156 -0.59 -26.93 -27.64
CA GLY A 156 -1.42 -28.10 -27.44
C GLY A 156 -2.86 -27.80 -27.03
N PRO A 157 -3.72 -28.82 -27.06
CA PRO A 157 -5.08 -28.68 -26.56
C PRO A 157 -5.05 -28.34 -25.05
N PHE A 158 -5.97 -27.52 -24.63
CA PHE A 158 -6.15 -27.10 -23.22
C PHE A 158 -5.03 -26.24 -22.60
N VAL A 159 -3.95 -25.90 -23.31
CA VAL A 159 -2.86 -25.05 -22.77
C VAL A 159 -3.43 -23.69 -22.33
N LYS A 160 -4.26 -23.08 -23.17
CA LYS A 160 -4.91 -21.80 -22.85
C LYS A 160 -5.89 -21.92 -21.69
N ASP A 161 -6.66 -23.00 -21.63
CA ASP A 161 -7.62 -23.26 -20.57
C ASP A 161 -6.91 -23.46 -19.21
N ILE A 162 -5.80 -24.17 -19.19
CA ILE A 162 -4.97 -24.34 -17.98
C ILE A 162 -4.40 -22.98 -17.55
N ALA A 163 -3.87 -22.21 -18.49
CA ALA A 163 -3.30 -20.89 -18.20
C ALA A 163 -4.38 -19.93 -17.66
N ASP A 164 -5.58 -19.95 -18.24
CA ASP A 164 -6.72 -19.15 -17.80
C ASP A 164 -7.20 -19.55 -16.41
N GLY A 165 -7.30 -20.84 -16.12
CA GLY A 165 -7.60 -21.35 -14.78
C GLY A 165 -6.58 -20.91 -13.73
N LEU A 166 -5.29 -20.97 -14.05
CA LEU A 166 -4.21 -20.47 -13.18
C LEU A 166 -4.30 -18.96 -13.00
N CYS A 167 -4.61 -18.21 -14.06
CA CYS A 167 -4.80 -16.76 -13.99
C CYS A 167 -6.00 -16.40 -13.11
N HIS A 168 -7.12 -17.13 -13.26
CA HIS A 168 -8.31 -16.94 -12.44
C HIS A 168 -8.01 -17.18 -10.95
N ALA A 169 -7.30 -18.27 -10.63
CA ALA A 169 -6.86 -18.57 -9.26
C ALA A 169 -5.94 -17.47 -8.71
N LEU A 170 -5.02 -16.96 -9.54
CA LEU A 170 -4.13 -15.86 -9.21
C LEU A 170 -4.91 -14.58 -8.90
N ILE A 171 -5.87 -14.22 -9.76
CA ILE A 171 -6.73 -13.05 -9.55
C ILE A 171 -7.52 -13.18 -8.25
N ALA A 172 -8.15 -14.33 -8.00
CA ALA A 172 -8.87 -14.58 -6.75
C ALA A 172 -7.96 -14.44 -5.54
N TYR A 173 -6.73 -14.94 -5.62
CA TYR A 173 -5.75 -14.80 -4.54
C TYR A 173 -5.34 -13.34 -4.31
N ILE A 174 -4.99 -12.58 -5.35
CA ILE A 174 -4.60 -11.16 -5.19
C ILE A 174 -5.77 -10.31 -4.69
N LEU A 175 -6.99 -10.58 -5.12
CA LEU A 175 -8.20 -9.94 -4.60
C LEU A 175 -8.36 -10.21 -3.09
N ARG A 176 -8.17 -11.44 -2.66
CA ARG A 176 -8.24 -11.79 -1.23
C ARG A 176 -7.11 -11.19 -0.41
N ARG A 177 -5.89 -11.14 -0.97
CA ARG A 177 -4.66 -10.83 -0.23
C ARG A 177 -4.29 -9.36 -0.24
N TYR A 178 -4.54 -8.66 -1.37
CA TYR A 178 -4.02 -7.33 -1.63
C TYR A 178 -5.08 -6.28 -1.90
N VAL A 179 -6.36 -6.63 -2.09
CA VAL A 179 -7.39 -5.59 -2.27
C VAL A 179 -7.49 -4.74 -1.01
N MET A 180 -7.37 -3.44 -1.20
CA MET A 180 -7.65 -2.46 -0.17
C MET A 180 -9.17 -2.35 -0.04
N GLY A 181 -9.76 -3.15 0.84
CA GLY A 181 -11.17 -2.94 1.14
C GLY A 181 -12.16 -4.12 1.02
N THR A 182 -11.84 -5.44 1.14
CA THR A 182 -12.89 -6.49 1.19
C THR A 182 -12.71 -7.51 2.30
N GLY A 183 -13.25 -7.46 3.39
CA GLY A 183 -13.43 -8.46 4.42
C GLY A 183 -12.24 -8.71 5.35
N GLN A 184 -11.06 -8.75 4.84
CA GLN A 184 -9.86 -7.99 5.05
C GLN A 184 -9.79 -6.80 4.08
N MET A 185 -10.81 -6.49 3.37
CA MET A 185 -11.34 -5.19 2.97
C MET A 185 -11.43 -4.21 4.15
N THR A 186 -11.13 -4.65 5.31
CA THR A 186 -11.06 -3.87 6.51
C THR A 186 -9.64 -3.42 6.85
N ALA A 187 -8.56 -3.83 6.18
CA ALA A 187 -7.23 -3.47 6.69
C ALA A 187 -6.59 -2.22 6.06
N GLY A 188 -6.96 -1.75 4.91
CA GLY A 188 -6.32 -0.57 4.27
C GLY A 188 -7.20 0.68 4.26
N VAL A 189 -8.47 0.57 3.87
CA VAL A 189 -9.51 1.59 4.19
C VAL A 189 -9.82 1.49 5.67
N SER A 190 -9.77 0.27 6.24
CA SER A 190 -9.77 0.02 7.66
C SER A 190 -8.54 0.63 8.34
N SER A 191 -7.31 0.57 7.84
CA SER A 191 -6.17 1.18 8.51
C SER A 191 -6.30 2.71 8.60
N ARG A 192 -6.75 3.40 7.56
CA ARG A 192 -7.08 4.84 7.69
C ARG A 192 -8.37 5.09 8.47
N ALA A 193 -9.43 4.32 8.23
CA ALA A 193 -10.68 4.44 8.98
C ALA A 193 -10.56 3.86 10.40
N GLN A 194 -9.78 2.81 10.61
CA GLN A 194 -9.40 2.31 11.93
C GLN A 194 -8.49 3.30 12.64
N MET A 195 -7.48 3.82 11.96
CA MET A 195 -6.63 4.85 12.52
C MET A 195 -7.44 6.10 12.85
N ARG A 196 -8.34 6.53 11.97
CA ARG A 196 -9.25 7.64 12.23
C ARG A 196 -10.15 7.37 13.43
N ARG A 197 -10.77 6.18 13.53
CA ARG A 197 -11.55 5.76 14.71
C ARG A 197 -10.72 5.80 15.99
N VAL A 198 -9.48 5.34 15.95
CA VAL A 198 -8.56 5.43 17.09
C VAL A 198 -8.28 6.88 17.45
N LEU A 199 -7.98 7.73 16.48
CA LEU A 199 -7.74 9.15 16.71
C LEU A 199 -8.98 9.87 17.27
N ASP A 200 -10.16 9.55 16.76
CA ASP A 200 -11.45 10.08 17.23
C ASP A 200 -11.75 9.56 18.65
N MET A 201 -11.49 8.28 18.94
CA MET A 201 -11.62 7.70 20.27
C MET A 201 -10.66 8.37 21.28
N VAL A 202 -9.40 8.60 20.88
CA VAL A 202 -8.44 9.33 21.70
C VAL A 202 -8.91 10.76 21.99
N ALA A 203 -9.38 11.47 20.95
CA ALA A 203 -9.88 12.84 21.10
C ALA A 203 -11.09 12.93 22.05
N ALA A 204 -12.00 11.97 21.98
CA ALA A 204 -13.19 11.90 22.84
C ALA A 204 -12.87 11.52 24.30
N ASN A 205 -11.74 10.85 24.57
CA ASN A 205 -11.42 10.29 25.87
C ASN A 205 -10.13 10.86 26.51
N LEU A 206 -9.65 12.02 26.08
CA LEU A 206 -8.37 12.60 26.55
C LEU A 206 -8.30 12.76 28.08
N ALA A 207 -9.45 13.02 28.74
CA ALA A 207 -9.55 13.14 30.19
C ALA A 207 -9.41 11.79 30.93
N LYS A 208 -9.58 10.67 30.23
CA LYS A 208 -9.53 9.33 30.82
C LYS A 208 -8.17 8.67 30.57
N GLU A 209 -7.93 7.57 31.27
CA GLU A 209 -6.79 6.72 30.97
C GLU A 209 -7.06 5.97 29.66
N ILE A 210 -6.11 6.05 28.73
CA ILE A 210 -6.20 5.38 27.42
C ILE A 210 -5.00 4.46 27.35
N SER A 211 -5.26 3.15 27.32
CA SER A 211 -4.21 2.14 27.21
C SER A 211 -3.86 1.83 25.77
N LEU A 212 -2.67 1.27 25.56
CA LEU A 212 -2.23 0.79 24.25
C LEU A 212 -3.14 -0.33 23.74
N GLU A 213 -3.60 -1.20 24.66
CA GLU A 213 -4.50 -2.32 24.39
C GLU A 213 -5.84 -1.82 23.85
N GLN A 214 -6.42 -0.81 24.49
CA GLN A 214 -7.68 -0.19 24.03
C GLN A 214 -7.55 0.44 22.64
N MET A 215 -6.43 1.10 22.37
CA MET A 215 -6.17 1.66 21.03
C MET A 215 -5.96 0.56 19.99
N ALA A 216 -5.27 -0.51 20.33
CA ALA A 216 -5.04 -1.64 19.47
C ALA A 216 -6.33 -2.41 19.17
N GLU A 217 -7.18 -2.62 20.19
CA GLU A 217 -8.51 -3.23 20.06
C GLU A 217 -9.42 -2.39 19.14
N ALA A 218 -9.47 -1.07 19.34
CA ALA A 218 -10.21 -0.16 18.45
C ALA A 218 -9.72 -0.19 17.00
N ALA A 219 -8.44 -0.52 16.79
CA ALA A 219 -7.84 -0.74 15.48
C ALA A 219 -8.01 -2.18 14.96
N GLY A 220 -8.50 -3.12 15.77
CA GLY A 220 -8.55 -4.55 15.42
C GLY A 220 -7.16 -5.17 15.23
N MET A 221 -6.17 -4.74 16.00
CA MET A 221 -4.76 -5.14 15.87
C MET A 221 -4.21 -5.63 17.22
N SER A 222 -3.14 -6.44 17.18
CA SER A 222 -2.36 -6.68 18.40
C SER A 222 -1.61 -5.40 18.83
N PRO A 223 -1.32 -5.20 20.14
CA PRO A 223 -0.63 -4.00 20.61
C PRO A 223 0.72 -3.74 19.94
N PHE A 224 1.48 -4.78 19.65
CA PHE A 224 2.77 -4.69 18.97
C PHE A 224 2.61 -4.21 17.49
N HIS A 225 1.68 -4.81 16.77
CA HIS A 225 1.38 -4.44 15.37
C HIS A 225 0.81 -3.03 15.29
N PHE A 226 -0.13 -2.69 16.18
CA PHE A 226 -0.71 -1.37 16.28
C PHE A 226 0.35 -0.28 16.54
N SER A 227 1.24 -0.48 17.50
CA SER A 227 2.30 0.49 17.85
C SER A 227 3.18 0.84 16.65
N ARG A 228 3.52 -0.15 15.84
CA ARG A 228 4.31 0.00 14.63
C ARG A 228 3.55 0.74 13.52
N GLU A 229 2.31 0.34 13.24
CA GLU A 229 1.48 0.97 12.22
C GLU A 229 1.05 2.39 12.60
N PHE A 230 0.78 2.64 13.90
CA PHE A 230 0.49 3.97 14.41
C PHE A 230 1.68 4.91 14.17
N ARG A 231 2.89 4.49 14.55
CA ARG A 231 4.10 5.30 14.34
C ARG A 231 4.36 5.59 12.87
N LYS A 232 4.09 4.62 11.99
CA LYS A 232 4.23 4.77 10.53
C LYS A 232 3.21 5.78 9.96
N SER A 233 1.97 5.75 10.49
CA SER A 233 0.85 6.56 9.97
C SER A 233 0.82 7.97 10.55
N VAL A 234 1.16 8.13 11.84
CA VAL A 234 1.03 9.38 12.61
C VAL A 234 2.39 10.06 12.85
N GLY A 235 3.50 9.34 12.63
CA GLY A 235 4.86 9.88 12.80
C GLY A 235 5.40 9.85 14.22
N THR A 236 4.58 9.49 15.23
CA THR A 236 4.95 9.45 16.64
C THR A 236 4.38 8.21 17.33
N SER A 237 4.86 7.91 18.56
CA SER A 237 4.30 6.77 19.31
C SER A 237 2.90 7.08 19.85
N PRO A 238 2.03 6.04 20.07
CA PRO A 238 0.69 6.23 20.62
C PRO A 238 0.66 7.04 21.93
N HIS A 239 1.52 6.69 22.87
CA HIS A 239 1.60 7.40 24.15
C HIS A 239 2.00 8.88 23.97
N ARG A 240 3.01 9.15 23.15
CA ARG A 240 3.45 10.53 22.87
C ARG A 240 2.35 11.36 22.20
N TYR A 241 1.63 10.77 21.28
CA TYR A 241 0.47 11.40 20.62
C TYR A 241 -0.60 11.81 21.64
N ILE A 242 -0.98 10.91 22.57
CA ILE A 242 -1.96 11.23 23.63
C ILE A 242 -1.47 12.42 24.47
N VAL A 243 -0.21 12.40 24.87
CA VAL A 243 0.39 13.47 25.68
C VAL A 243 0.36 14.81 24.92
N GLU A 244 0.73 14.83 23.64
CA GLU A 244 0.69 16.03 22.81
C GLU A 244 -0.75 16.57 22.67
N ARG A 245 -1.74 15.70 22.44
CA ARG A 245 -3.18 16.11 22.38
C ARG A 245 -3.68 16.66 23.71
N ARG A 246 -3.27 16.08 24.83
CA ARG A 246 -3.58 16.60 26.18
C ARG A 246 -3.02 18.00 26.40
N ILE A 247 -1.78 18.24 25.97
CA ILE A 247 -1.16 19.57 26.06
C ILE A 247 -1.86 20.59 25.15
N ASP A 248 -2.26 20.20 23.92
CA ASP A 248 -3.02 21.09 23.05
C ASP A 248 -4.39 21.47 23.65
N ARG A 249 -5.07 20.52 24.31
CA ARG A 249 -6.29 20.80 25.07
C ARG A 249 -6.03 21.73 26.24
N ALA A 250 -4.93 21.50 26.98
CA ALA A 250 -4.55 22.33 28.11
C ALA A 250 -4.29 23.79 27.70
N LYS A 251 -3.63 24.02 26.55
CA LYS A 251 -3.43 25.38 26.02
C LYS A 251 -4.76 26.13 25.83
N LYS A 252 -5.80 25.45 25.33
CA LYS A 252 -7.13 26.05 25.14
C LYS A 252 -7.76 26.41 26.49
N LEU A 253 -7.78 25.44 27.44
CA LEU A 253 -8.38 25.65 28.77
C LEU A 253 -7.63 26.71 29.59
N LEU A 254 -6.33 26.84 29.43
CA LEU A 254 -5.55 27.88 30.07
C LEU A 254 -5.88 29.28 29.56
N GLY A 255 -6.23 29.43 28.30
CA GLY A 255 -6.66 30.70 27.69
C GLY A 255 -8.07 31.13 28.12
N GLU A 256 -8.92 30.21 28.59
CA GLU A 256 -10.29 30.54 29.06
C GLU A 256 -10.32 31.12 30.48
N HIS A 257 -9.25 31.10 31.25
CA HIS A 257 -9.00 31.71 32.56
C HIS A 257 -9.92 31.27 33.73
N ASN A 258 -10.89 30.38 33.47
CA ASN A 258 -11.94 30.00 34.41
C ASN A 258 -11.57 28.84 35.36
N LEU A 259 -10.50 28.09 35.04
CA LEU A 259 -10.09 26.88 35.75
C LEU A 259 -8.75 27.07 36.43
N SER A 260 -8.55 26.50 37.62
CA SER A 260 -7.24 26.40 38.25
C SER A 260 -6.28 25.50 37.46
N ILE A 261 -4.97 25.63 37.70
CA ILE A 261 -3.99 24.76 37.03
C ILE A 261 -4.24 23.27 37.37
N LEU A 262 -4.70 22.99 38.60
CA LEU A 262 -5.08 21.65 39.00
C LEU A 262 -6.28 21.11 38.21
N GLU A 263 -7.34 21.89 38.08
CA GLU A 263 -8.54 21.51 37.30
C GLU A 263 -8.18 21.28 35.85
N VAL A 264 -7.41 22.19 35.23
CA VAL A 264 -6.92 21.99 33.84
C VAL A 264 -6.12 20.69 33.72
N SER A 265 -5.26 20.37 34.70
CA SER A 265 -4.47 19.13 34.67
C SER A 265 -5.37 17.88 34.68
N LEU A 266 -6.40 17.86 35.53
CA LEU A 266 -7.34 16.75 35.68
C LEU A 266 -8.23 16.62 34.41
N ASP A 267 -8.75 17.71 33.91
CA ASP A 267 -9.57 17.74 32.70
C ASP A 267 -8.80 17.29 31.43
N CYS A 268 -7.49 17.45 31.44
CA CYS A 268 -6.60 16.96 30.41
C CYS A 268 -6.10 15.52 30.67
N GLY A 269 -6.56 14.85 31.73
CA GLY A 269 -6.25 13.45 32.01
C GLY A 269 -4.88 13.21 32.62
N PHE A 270 -4.28 14.23 33.27
CA PHE A 270 -3.08 14.03 34.12
C PHE A 270 -3.49 13.68 35.53
N LYS A 271 -2.75 12.76 36.17
CA LYS A 271 -3.04 12.29 37.54
C LYS A 271 -2.73 13.34 38.60
N ASP A 272 -1.78 14.25 38.30
CA ASP A 272 -1.39 15.34 39.21
C ASP A 272 -0.85 16.57 38.47
N ALA A 273 -0.95 17.72 39.11
CA ALA A 273 -0.52 19.00 38.53
C ALA A 273 1.01 19.13 38.40
N SER A 274 1.79 18.38 39.18
CA SER A 274 3.26 18.43 39.13
C SER A 274 3.78 17.70 37.89
N HIS A 275 3.23 16.54 37.60
CA HIS A 275 3.52 15.80 36.34
C HIS A 275 3.07 16.62 35.13
N PHE A 276 1.84 17.15 35.15
CA PHE A 276 1.33 18.05 34.12
C PHE A 276 2.28 19.21 33.84
N SER A 277 2.68 19.97 34.90
CA SER A 277 3.53 21.15 34.72
C SER A 277 4.89 20.82 34.11
N ARG A 278 5.50 19.69 34.49
CA ARG A 278 6.76 19.22 33.90
C ARG A 278 6.61 18.89 32.42
N VAL A 279 5.58 18.13 32.06
CA VAL A 279 5.31 17.73 30.68
C VAL A 279 4.96 18.97 29.85
N PHE A 280 4.11 19.85 30.35
CA PHE A 280 3.74 21.08 29.66
C PHE A 280 4.97 21.94 29.35
N ARG A 281 5.82 22.18 30.39
CA ARG A 281 7.06 22.95 30.21
C ARG A 281 8.02 22.28 29.20
N SER A 282 8.13 20.97 29.24
CA SER A 282 8.98 20.22 28.30
C SER A 282 8.53 20.37 26.84
N LEU A 283 7.21 20.45 26.57
CA LEU A 283 6.66 20.51 25.21
C LEU A 283 6.39 21.94 24.72
N VAL A 284 6.13 22.89 25.66
CA VAL A 284 5.75 24.26 25.32
C VAL A 284 6.88 25.26 25.58
N GLY A 285 7.87 24.88 26.40
CA GLY A 285 9.03 25.72 26.76
C GLY A 285 8.80 26.64 27.96
N MET A 286 7.55 26.77 28.45
CA MET A 286 7.21 27.59 29.63
C MET A 286 6.22 26.87 30.55
N THR A 287 6.07 27.36 31.81
CA THR A 287 5.11 26.74 32.74
C THR A 287 3.65 27.03 32.34
N PRO A 288 2.67 26.19 32.76
CA PRO A 288 1.25 26.47 32.53
C PRO A 288 0.81 27.84 33.10
N ARG A 289 1.39 28.27 34.20
CA ARG A 289 1.10 29.57 34.81
C ARG A 289 1.60 30.73 33.96
N ASP A 290 2.83 30.64 33.46
CA ASP A 290 3.42 31.66 32.59
C ASP A 290 2.67 31.72 31.26
N TYR A 291 2.29 30.55 30.70
CA TYR A 291 1.49 30.46 29.49
C TYR A 291 0.13 31.15 29.61
N ARG A 292 -0.55 31.00 30.77
CA ARG A 292 -1.83 31.67 31.08
C ARG A 292 -1.69 33.18 31.13
N VAL A 293 -0.58 33.69 31.70
CA VAL A 293 -0.35 35.14 31.79
C VAL A 293 -0.02 35.76 30.43
N ALA A 294 0.57 34.98 29.53
CA ALA A 294 1.03 35.43 28.21
C ALA A 294 -0.06 35.38 27.13
N ASN A 295 -1.19 34.69 27.38
CA ASN A 295 -2.29 34.49 26.43
C ASN A 295 -3.65 34.81 27.03
#